data_589a8518f2394f600e8e823520a14d9d
#
_entry.id   589a8518f2394f600e8e823520a14d9d
#
_cell.length_a   1.000
_cell.length_b   1.000
_cell.length_c   1.000
_cell.angle_alpha   90.00
_cell.angle_beta   90.00
_cell.angle_gamma   90.00
#
_symmetry.space_group_name_H-M   'P 1'
#
loop_
_entity.id
_entity.type
_entity.pdbx_description
1 polymer ?
#
loop_
_entity_poly.entity_id
_entity_poly.type
_entity_poly.pdbx_seq_one_letter_code
_entity_poly.pdbx_strand_id
1 'polypeptide(L)'
;MSWLDRSEHQLEGGYWGEVTSTLLWCEQKYQWSKYLAEPVNSLTNALFLACAAYAMYRVHTERLHARFYGCALGVGAVGVGSLLFHMTLKHEAQLLDELPMIWASSFLTWSFLDQTLFLGTRIDRRVLPAIIFALNVWITVTYMSNGDPVFHQVAYASIMVVSILHAIYILTHPKAPLNTSDSARRRRHEARSLEFVGTVLFIVGFGIWNVDNIFCAQLRAARAWVGYPWAILLEGHGW
;
A
#
# COMPACT_ATOMS: atom_id res chain seq x y z
N MET A 1 -16.16 10.93 14.33
CA MET A 1 -16.74 9.64 13.94
C MET A 1 -15.79 8.59 14.50
N SER A 2 -16.19 7.83 15.55
CA SER A 2 -15.27 6.89 16.17
C SER A 2 -15.07 5.70 15.24
N TRP A 3 -13.86 5.48 14.81
CA TRP A 3 -13.41 4.32 14.02
C TRP A 3 -13.54 2.98 14.78
N LEU A 4 -14.15 3.02 15.97
CA LEU A 4 -14.19 1.96 16.96
C LEU A 4 -15.63 1.69 17.38
N ASP A 5 -16.46 1.12 16.50
CA ASP A 5 -17.60 0.35 16.98
C ASP A 5 -17.07 -1.04 17.42
N ARG A 6 -16.48 -1.06 18.61
CA ARG A 6 -16.11 -2.30 19.30
C ARG A 6 -17.36 -2.89 19.93
N SER A 7 -18.27 -3.43 19.13
CA SER A 7 -19.26 -4.33 19.67
C SER A 7 -18.51 -5.58 20.18
N GLU A 8 -18.35 -5.68 21.48
CA GLU A 8 -17.54 -6.71 22.17
C GLU A 8 -17.84 -8.14 21.72
N HIS A 9 -19.09 -8.42 21.32
CA HIS A 9 -19.52 -9.73 20.83
C HIS A 9 -18.87 -10.21 19.51
N GLN A 10 -18.27 -9.32 18.71
CA GLN A 10 -17.59 -9.71 17.47
C GLN A 10 -16.11 -10.06 17.63
N LEU A 11 -15.52 -9.76 18.78
CA LEU A 11 -14.10 -9.95 19.07
C LEU A 11 -13.83 -11.21 19.91
N GLU A 12 -14.89 -11.83 20.44
CA GLU A 12 -14.76 -13.07 21.22
C GLU A 12 -14.49 -14.28 20.33
N GLY A 13 -13.51 -15.09 20.72
CA GLY A 13 -13.24 -16.39 20.10
C GLY A 13 -11.98 -16.50 19.23
N GLY A 14 -11.20 -15.44 19.09
CA GLY A 14 -9.92 -15.48 18.37
C GLY A 14 -8.80 -16.21 19.13
N TYR A 15 -7.97 -16.95 18.40
CA TYR A 15 -6.80 -17.66 18.96
C TYR A 15 -5.75 -16.69 19.52
N TRP A 16 -5.63 -15.51 18.92
CA TRP A 16 -4.58 -14.53 19.22
C TRP A 16 -4.85 -13.70 20.48
N GLY A 17 -5.98 -13.95 21.15
CA GLY A 17 -6.39 -13.22 22.35
C GLY A 17 -6.91 -11.81 22.03
N GLU A 18 -6.83 -10.92 23.02
CA GLU A 18 -7.40 -9.57 22.97
C GLU A 18 -6.91 -8.76 21.75
N VAL A 19 -7.83 -8.03 21.11
CA VAL A 19 -7.54 -7.12 20.01
C VAL A 19 -6.90 -5.85 20.54
N THR A 20 -5.69 -5.55 20.07
CA THR A 20 -4.91 -4.38 20.51
C THR A 20 -4.73 -3.33 19.40
N SER A 21 -5.13 -3.63 18.16
CA SER A 21 -5.04 -2.69 17.03
C SER A 21 -5.91 -1.45 17.24
N THR A 22 -5.48 -0.33 16.69
CA THR A 22 -6.25 0.93 16.70
C THR A 22 -7.26 1.00 15.57
N LEU A 23 -7.09 0.17 14.53
CA LEU A 23 -7.98 0.06 13.37
C LEU A 23 -8.74 -1.27 13.39
N LEU A 24 -10.01 -1.20 13.01
CA LEU A 24 -10.87 -2.37 12.76
C LEU A 24 -11.60 -2.14 11.44
N TRP A 25 -11.47 -3.09 10.53
CA TRP A 25 -12.11 -3.02 9.23
C TRP A 25 -13.52 -3.60 9.25
N CYS A 26 -14.27 -3.38 8.17
CA CYS A 26 -15.68 -3.74 8.08
C CYS A 26 -15.92 -5.25 8.00
N GLU A 27 -14.92 -6.05 7.62
CA GLU A 27 -15.04 -7.50 7.54
C GLU A 27 -15.47 -8.10 8.87
N GLN A 28 -16.41 -9.05 8.85
CA GLN A 28 -16.84 -9.76 10.03
C GLN A 28 -15.73 -10.68 10.55
N LYS A 29 -15.45 -10.60 11.87
CA LYS A 29 -14.29 -11.26 12.46
C LYS A 29 -14.52 -12.77 12.63
N TYR A 30 -13.44 -13.54 12.44
CA TYR A 30 -13.34 -14.99 12.73
C TYR A 30 -14.38 -15.88 12.04
N GLN A 31 -14.93 -15.47 10.87
CA GLN A 31 -15.98 -16.21 10.18
C GLN A 31 -15.56 -17.61 9.73
N TRP A 32 -14.31 -17.78 9.31
CA TRP A 32 -13.86 -19.06 8.73
C TRP A 32 -12.98 -19.84 9.68
N SER A 33 -12.30 -19.18 10.58
CA SER A 33 -11.34 -19.82 11.49
C SER A 33 -11.04 -18.89 12.66
N LYS A 34 -10.85 -19.45 13.85
CA LYS A 34 -10.35 -18.73 15.02
C LYS A 34 -8.92 -18.17 14.85
N TYR A 35 -8.20 -18.61 13.82
CA TYR A 35 -6.83 -18.15 13.51
C TYR A 35 -6.79 -16.96 12.56
N LEU A 36 -7.87 -16.67 11.84
CA LEU A 36 -7.97 -15.59 10.85
C LEU A 36 -9.05 -14.61 11.30
N ALA A 37 -8.61 -13.46 11.84
CA ALA A 37 -9.56 -12.47 12.33
C ALA A 37 -10.36 -11.87 11.17
N GLU A 38 -9.71 -11.52 10.08
CA GLU A 38 -10.30 -10.98 8.85
C GLU A 38 -9.87 -11.88 7.67
N PRO A 39 -10.58 -12.97 7.38
CA PRO A 39 -10.12 -13.99 6.46
C PRO A 39 -9.96 -13.51 5.02
N VAL A 40 -10.86 -12.67 4.49
CA VAL A 40 -10.73 -12.15 3.12
C VAL A 40 -9.55 -11.19 3.05
N ASN A 41 -9.46 -10.21 3.96
CA ASN A 41 -8.37 -9.26 4.04
C ASN A 41 -7.02 -9.98 4.24
N SER A 42 -6.98 -11.04 5.04
CA SER A 42 -5.76 -11.84 5.21
C SER A 42 -5.33 -12.53 3.92
N LEU A 43 -6.25 -13.23 3.24
CA LEU A 43 -5.91 -14.09 2.10
C LEU A 43 -5.62 -13.30 0.82
N THR A 44 -6.24 -12.14 0.62
CA THR A 44 -5.97 -11.27 -0.53
C THR A 44 -4.54 -10.75 -0.54
N ASN A 45 -3.86 -10.69 0.61
CA ASN A 45 -2.44 -10.37 0.70
C ASN A 45 -1.52 -11.37 -0.03
N ALA A 46 -2.00 -12.57 -0.34
CA ALA A 46 -1.27 -13.50 -1.22
C ALA A 46 -0.97 -12.88 -2.59
N LEU A 47 -1.82 -11.95 -3.07
CA LEU A 47 -1.58 -11.23 -4.32
C LEU A 47 -0.36 -10.29 -4.19
N PHE A 48 -0.21 -9.57 -3.08
CA PHE A 48 0.98 -8.74 -2.83
C PHE A 48 2.26 -9.58 -2.84
N LEU A 49 2.23 -10.73 -2.19
CA LEU A 49 3.37 -11.65 -2.14
C LEU A 49 3.69 -12.23 -3.53
N ALA A 50 2.68 -12.60 -4.30
CA ALA A 50 2.84 -13.07 -5.68
C ALA A 50 3.42 -11.97 -6.59
N CYS A 51 2.92 -10.73 -6.48
CA CYS A 51 3.44 -9.59 -7.22
C CYS A 51 4.88 -9.27 -6.84
N ALA A 52 5.23 -9.31 -5.55
CA ALA A 52 6.60 -9.10 -5.08
C ALA A 52 7.55 -10.18 -5.61
N ALA A 53 7.15 -11.45 -5.53
CA ALA A 53 7.94 -12.57 -6.05
C ALA A 53 8.12 -12.46 -7.57
N TYR A 54 7.06 -12.15 -8.31
CA TYR A 54 7.14 -11.92 -9.76
C TYR A 54 8.04 -10.73 -10.11
N ALA A 55 7.93 -9.61 -9.39
CA ALA A 55 8.80 -8.46 -9.59
C ALA A 55 10.27 -8.81 -9.34
N MET A 56 10.58 -9.52 -8.25
CA MET A 56 11.95 -10.00 -7.98
C MET A 56 12.48 -10.92 -9.07
N TYR A 57 11.65 -11.85 -9.55
CA TYR A 57 11.97 -12.71 -10.66
C TYR A 57 12.33 -11.90 -11.94
N ARG A 58 11.51 -10.90 -12.29
CA ARG A 58 11.73 -10.03 -13.45
C ARG A 58 13.01 -9.19 -13.28
N VAL A 59 13.26 -8.62 -12.10
CA VAL A 59 14.49 -7.88 -11.81
C VAL A 59 15.71 -8.78 -12.02
N HIS A 60 15.66 -10.03 -11.56
CA HIS A 60 16.76 -10.99 -11.72
C HIS A 60 16.98 -11.38 -13.18
N THR A 61 15.94 -11.81 -13.87
CA THR A 61 16.03 -12.35 -15.25
C THR A 61 16.38 -11.27 -16.27
N GLU A 62 15.86 -10.06 -16.10
CA GLU A 62 16.13 -8.93 -16.99
C GLU A 62 17.39 -8.12 -16.57
N ARG A 63 18.08 -8.53 -15.50
CA ARG A 63 19.26 -7.87 -14.95
C ARG A 63 19.05 -6.37 -14.72
N LEU A 64 17.89 -6.03 -14.15
CA LEU A 64 17.55 -4.65 -13.84
C LEU A 64 18.40 -4.12 -12.68
N HIS A 65 18.43 -2.81 -12.51
CA HIS A 65 19.19 -2.18 -11.43
C HIS A 65 18.70 -2.63 -10.05
N ALA A 66 19.63 -2.83 -9.09
CA ALA A 66 19.36 -3.36 -7.75
C ALA A 66 18.27 -2.60 -6.97
N ARG A 67 18.03 -1.31 -7.28
CA ARG A 67 16.92 -0.53 -6.67
C ARG A 67 15.54 -1.17 -6.85
N PHE A 68 15.31 -1.88 -7.94
CA PHE A 68 14.04 -2.55 -8.19
C PHE A 68 13.80 -3.75 -7.29
N TYR A 69 14.88 -4.39 -6.77
CA TYR A 69 14.72 -5.35 -5.66
C TYR A 69 14.20 -4.67 -4.40
N GLY A 70 14.67 -3.45 -4.09
CA GLY A 70 14.15 -2.68 -2.96
C GLY A 70 12.66 -2.38 -3.08
N CYS A 71 12.19 -2.00 -4.28
CA CYS A 71 10.75 -1.82 -4.53
C CYS A 71 9.96 -3.12 -4.34
N ALA A 72 10.45 -4.24 -4.91
CA ALA A 72 9.78 -5.53 -4.78
C ALA A 72 9.75 -6.05 -3.34
N LEU A 73 10.86 -5.89 -2.60
CA LEU A 73 10.93 -6.22 -1.18
C LEU A 73 9.99 -5.35 -0.33
N GLY A 74 9.85 -4.06 -0.69
CA GLY A 74 8.89 -3.16 -0.04
C GLY A 74 7.45 -3.65 -0.18
N VAL A 75 7.04 -4.03 -1.39
CA VAL A 75 5.71 -4.62 -1.65
C VAL A 75 5.54 -5.94 -0.87
N GLY A 76 6.57 -6.78 -0.83
CA GLY A 76 6.55 -8.03 -0.06
C GLY A 76 6.43 -7.78 1.45
N ALA A 77 7.13 -6.78 1.99
CA ALA A 77 7.06 -6.42 3.40
C ALA A 77 5.64 -5.93 3.78
N VAL A 78 5.01 -5.08 2.95
CA VAL A 78 3.61 -4.70 3.12
C VAL A 78 2.71 -5.93 3.11
N GLY A 79 2.86 -6.83 2.13
CA GLY A 79 2.02 -8.04 2.03
C GLY A 79 2.16 -8.97 3.25
N VAL A 80 3.37 -9.14 3.81
CA VAL A 80 3.58 -9.92 5.04
C VAL A 80 2.97 -9.21 6.25
N GLY A 81 3.23 -7.91 6.40
CA GLY A 81 2.72 -7.11 7.51
C GLY A 81 1.21 -7.09 7.53
N SER A 82 0.59 -6.81 6.38
CA SER A 82 -0.86 -6.79 6.21
C SER A 82 -1.51 -8.15 6.47
N LEU A 83 -0.91 -9.25 5.96
CA LEU A 83 -1.36 -10.60 6.29
C LEU A 83 -1.37 -10.83 7.81
N LEU A 84 -0.28 -10.50 8.50
CA LEU A 84 -0.16 -10.67 9.95
C LEU A 84 -1.15 -9.78 10.70
N PHE A 85 -1.35 -8.54 10.27
CA PHE A 85 -2.29 -7.63 10.89
C PHE A 85 -3.73 -8.14 10.78
N HIS A 86 -4.21 -8.43 9.58
CA HIS A 86 -5.57 -8.91 9.36
C HIS A 86 -5.83 -10.30 9.94
N MET A 87 -4.78 -11.11 10.10
CA MET A 87 -4.87 -12.40 10.76
C MET A 87 -5.04 -12.26 12.27
N THR A 88 -4.37 -11.29 12.91
CA THR A 88 -4.21 -11.25 14.37
C THR A 88 -4.90 -10.07 15.06
N LEU A 89 -5.13 -8.96 14.37
CA LEU A 89 -5.58 -7.66 14.89
C LEU A 89 -4.74 -7.15 16.07
N LYS A 90 -3.43 -7.41 16.01
CA LYS A 90 -2.48 -6.91 17.00
C LYS A 90 -1.89 -5.58 16.58
N HIS A 91 -1.62 -4.70 17.56
CA HIS A 91 -1.03 -3.38 17.31
C HIS A 91 0.36 -3.49 16.66
N GLU A 92 1.19 -4.43 17.11
CA GLU A 92 2.50 -4.67 16.52
C GLU A 92 2.42 -5.12 15.06
N ALA A 93 1.41 -5.95 14.73
CA ALA A 93 1.16 -6.38 13.36
C ALA A 93 0.60 -5.24 12.51
N GLN A 94 -0.23 -4.34 13.07
CA GLN A 94 -0.66 -3.11 12.42
C GLN A 94 0.54 -2.23 12.04
N LEU A 95 1.51 -2.06 12.94
CA LEU A 95 2.74 -1.32 12.63
C LEU A 95 3.57 -1.99 11.52
N LEU A 96 3.58 -3.34 11.48
CA LEU A 96 4.25 -4.10 10.40
C LEU A 96 3.52 -3.98 9.05
N ASP A 97 2.25 -3.65 9.03
CA ASP A 97 1.49 -3.30 7.82
C ASP A 97 1.77 -1.86 7.38
N GLU A 98 1.55 -0.92 8.27
CA GLU A 98 1.50 0.50 7.95
C GLU A 98 2.88 1.15 7.74
N LEU A 99 3.88 0.82 8.55
CA LEU A 99 5.21 1.42 8.41
C LEU A 99 5.91 1.03 7.09
N PRO A 100 5.88 -0.22 6.63
CA PRO A 100 6.43 -0.56 5.32
C PRO A 100 5.78 0.19 4.16
N MET A 101 4.50 0.58 4.25
CA MET A 101 3.84 1.39 3.23
C MET A 101 4.54 2.75 3.05
N ILE A 102 4.89 3.43 4.15
CA ILE A 102 5.64 4.70 4.12
C ILE A 102 7.02 4.49 3.52
N TRP A 103 7.76 3.49 4.01
CA TRP A 103 9.14 3.26 3.56
C TRP A 103 9.23 2.79 2.11
N ALA A 104 8.33 1.89 1.67
CA ALA A 104 8.31 1.39 0.30
C ALA A 104 7.91 2.46 -0.70
N SER A 105 6.86 3.24 -0.40
CA SER A 105 6.42 4.34 -1.27
C SER A 105 7.45 5.46 -1.35
N SER A 106 8.12 5.79 -0.25
CA SER A 106 9.23 6.75 -0.23
C SER A 106 10.43 6.27 -1.05
N PHE A 107 10.75 4.97 -0.97
CA PHE A 107 11.82 4.38 -1.76
C PHE A 107 11.50 4.41 -3.26
N LEU A 108 10.27 4.13 -3.63
CA LEU A 108 9.79 4.26 -5.00
C LEU A 108 9.88 5.71 -5.48
N THR A 109 9.40 6.65 -4.67
CA THR A 109 9.48 8.10 -4.96
C THR A 109 10.92 8.54 -5.15
N TRP A 110 11.83 8.13 -4.25
CA TRP A 110 13.27 8.37 -4.42
C TRP A 110 13.79 7.82 -5.75
N SER A 111 13.40 6.59 -6.11
CA SER A 111 13.84 5.94 -7.35
C SER A 111 13.45 6.73 -8.60
N PHE A 112 12.30 7.40 -8.59
CA PHE A 112 11.86 8.29 -9.67
C PHE A 112 12.59 9.64 -9.64
N LEU A 113 12.69 10.27 -8.49
CA LEU A 113 13.33 11.58 -8.32
C LEU A 113 14.82 11.54 -8.67
N ASP A 114 15.55 10.49 -8.27
CA ASP A 114 16.96 10.30 -8.55
C ASP A 114 17.27 10.30 -10.06
N GLN A 115 16.33 9.85 -10.89
CA GLN A 115 16.49 9.82 -12.34
C GLN A 115 16.42 11.20 -13.00
N THR A 116 15.83 12.16 -12.36
CA THR A 116 15.44 13.43 -13.01
C THR A 116 16.01 14.68 -12.35
N LEU A 117 16.02 14.75 -11.01
CA LEU A 117 16.43 15.97 -10.29
C LEU A 117 17.93 16.27 -10.43
N PHE A 118 18.76 15.26 -10.66
CA PHE A 118 20.20 15.43 -10.74
C PHE A 118 20.76 15.61 -12.16
N LEU A 119 19.89 15.62 -13.17
CA LEU A 119 20.29 15.91 -14.55
C LEU A 119 20.76 17.36 -14.68
N GLY A 120 22.07 17.52 -14.75
CA GLY A 120 22.70 18.85 -14.93
C GLY A 120 22.83 19.69 -13.65
N THR A 121 22.55 19.13 -12.47
CA THR A 121 22.76 19.82 -11.19
C THR A 121 24.08 19.42 -10.53
N ARG A 122 24.65 20.35 -9.72
CA ARG A 122 25.83 20.07 -8.88
C ARG A 122 25.47 19.54 -7.49
N ILE A 123 24.21 19.22 -7.24
CA ILE A 123 23.73 18.71 -5.95
C ILE A 123 24.25 17.28 -5.77
N ASP A 124 24.84 17.00 -4.62
CA ASP A 124 25.29 15.65 -4.27
C ASP A 124 24.08 14.70 -4.23
N ARG A 125 24.14 13.62 -5.00
CA ARG A 125 23.10 12.60 -5.07
C ARG A 125 22.77 11.96 -3.73
N ARG A 126 23.64 12.10 -2.73
CA ARG A 126 23.42 11.60 -1.36
C ARG A 126 22.44 12.46 -0.55
N VAL A 127 22.24 13.72 -0.92
CA VAL A 127 21.38 14.64 -0.19
C VAL A 127 19.92 14.20 -0.23
N LEU A 128 19.41 13.83 -1.42
CA LEU A 128 18.01 13.42 -1.56
C LEU A 128 17.65 12.17 -0.74
N PRO A 129 18.37 11.04 -0.82
CA PRO A 129 18.06 9.89 0.00
C PRO A 129 18.22 10.16 1.50
N ALA A 130 19.14 11.04 1.91
CA ALA A 130 19.29 11.44 3.31
C ALA A 130 18.06 12.23 3.82
N ILE A 131 17.53 13.16 3.00
CA ILE A 131 16.31 13.90 3.35
C ILE A 131 15.11 12.94 3.45
N ILE A 132 14.94 12.05 2.46
CA ILE A 132 13.83 11.08 2.45
C ILE A 132 13.94 10.13 3.65
N PHE A 133 15.13 9.66 3.97
CA PHE A 133 15.37 8.83 5.15
C PHE A 133 15.01 9.55 6.44
N ALA A 134 15.48 10.80 6.63
CA ALA A 134 15.14 11.61 7.79
C ALA A 134 13.64 11.87 7.91
N LEU A 135 12.94 12.13 6.79
CA LEU A 135 11.50 12.28 6.75
C LEU A 135 10.78 10.99 7.16
N ASN A 136 11.21 9.83 6.66
CA ASN A 136 10.63 8.55 7.04
C ASN A 136 10.84 8.23 8.53
N VAL A 137 12.02 8.50 9.07
CA VAL A 137 12.28 8.36 10.51
C VAL A 137 11.35 9.28 11.31
N TRP A 138 11.22 10.54 10.89
CA TRP A 138 10.34 11.49 11.56
C TRP A 138 8.86 11.03 11.53
N ILE A 139 8.35 10.61 10.36
CA ILE A 139 6.99 10.06 10.23
C ILE A 139 6.81 8.85 11.13
N THR A 140 7.76 7.90 11.10
CA THR A 140 7.72 6.68 11.90
C THR A 140 7.65 6.99 13.39
N VAL A 141 8.57 7.83 13.90
CA VAL A 141 8.62 8.20 15.31
C VAL A 141 7.35 8.94 15.74
N THR A 142 6.89 9.88 14.92
CA THR A 142 5.66 10.64 15.20
C THR A 142 4.45 9.71 15.26
N TYR A 143 4.31 8.80 14.29
CA TYR A 143 3.20 7.85 14.25
C TYR A 143 3.24 6.88 15.45
N MET A 144 4.39 6.31 15.75
CA MET A 144 4.55 5.43 16.91
C MET A 144 4.27 6.15 18.25
N SER A 145 4.46 7.47 18.30
CA SER A 145 4.22 8.25 19.51
C SER A 145 2.76 8.68 19.68
N ASN A 146 2.07 9.02 18.60
CA ASN A 146 0.70 9.53 18.65
C ASN A 146 -0.37 8.46 18.40
N GLY A 147 -0.02 7.38 17.67
CA GLY A 147 -0.93 6.30 17.32
C GLY A 147 -2.11 6.73 16.45
N ASP A 148 -2.02 7.91 15.79
CA ASP A 148 -3.11 8.46 14.99
C ASP A 148 -3.12 7.91 13.56
N PRO A 149 -4.08 7.04 13.19
CA PRO A 149 -4.17 6.48 11.85
C PRO A 149 -4.37 7.55 10.75
N VAL A 150 -5.02 8.68 11.07
CA VAL A 150 -5.22 9.77 10.10
C VAL A 150 -3.89 10.40 9.74
N PHE A 151 -3.00 10.60 10.72
CA PHE A 151 -1.64 11.10 10.44
C PHE A 151 -0.90 10.17 9.46
N HIS A 152 -0.94 8.85 9.70
CA HIS A 152 -0.32 7.87 8.81
C HIS A 152 -0.92 7.94 7.39
N GLN A 153 -2.25 7.97 7.26
CA GLN A 153 -2.94 8.01 5.98
C GLN A 153 -2.60 9.27 5.17
N VAL A 154 -2.54 10.43 5.82
CA VAL A 154 -2.16 11.71 5.19
C VAL A 154 -0.70 11.68 4.73
N ALA A 155 0.20 11.15 5.56
CA ALA A 155 1.62 11.01 5.20
C ALA A 155 1.78 10.10 3.97
N TYR A 156 1.16 8.92 3.99
CA TYR A 156 1.18 7.97 2.87
C TYR A 156 0.60 8.57 1.60
N ALA A 157 -0.60 9.17 1.67
CA ALA A 157 -1.24 9.81 0.53
C ALA A 157 -0.37 10.93 -0.07
N SER A 158 0.28 11.73 0.77
CA SER A 158 1.19 12.80 0.33
C SER A 158 2.37 12.25 -0.46
N ILE A 159 3.01 11.17 0.02
CA ILE A 159 4.12 10.51 -0.67
C ILE A 159 3.64 9.94 -2.02
N MET A 160 2.47 9.29 -2.05
CA MET A 160 1.90 8.72 -3.28
C MET A 160 1.55 9.80 -4.30
N VAL A 161 0.97 10.93 -3.89
CA VAL A 161 0.70 12.06 -4.78
C VAL A 161 1.99 12.60 -5.40
N VAL A 162 3.04 12.80 -4.61
CA VAL A 162 4.35 13.23 -5.13
C VAL A 162 4.89 12.22 -6.14
N SER A 163 4.81 10.92 -5.84
CA SER A 163 5.28 9.86 -6.72
C SER A 163 4.54 9.85 -8.06
N ILE A 164 3.21 9.87 -8.03
CA ILE A 164 2.34 9.86 -9.21
C ILE A 164 2.57 11.12 -10.07
N LEU A 165 2.54 12.30 -9.46
CA LEU A 165 2.76 13.55 -10.20
C LEU A 165 4.13 13.59 -10.86
N HIS A 166 5.16 13.07 -10.18
CA HIS A 166 6.50 12.99 -10.72
C HIS A 166 6.62 11.97 -11.86
N ALA A 167 5.98 10.81 -11.73
CA ALA A 167 5.91 9.81 -12.80
C ALA A 167 5.19 10.37 -14.04
N ILE A 168 4.07 11.05 -13.86
CA ILE A 168 3.36 11.76 -14.94
C ILE A 168 4.29 12.79 -15.59
N TYR A 169 5.00 13.59 -14.80
CA TYR A 169 5.95 14.58 -15.33
C TYR A 169 7.02 13.91 -16.22
N ILE A 170 7.68 12.86 -15.73
CA ILE A 170 8.71 12.13 -16.51
C ILE A 170 8.14 11.61 -17.82
N LEU A 171 6.93 11.08 -17.78
CA LEU A 171 6.31 10.41 -18.93
C LEU A 171 5.66 11.38 -19.92
N THR A 172 5.32 12.61 -19.52
CA THR A 172 4.61 13.57 -20.38
C THR A 172 5.48 14.73 -20.86
N HIS A 173 6.46 15.17 -20.05
CA HIS A 173 7.21 16.37 -20.36
C HIS A 173 8.09 16.21 -21.61
N PRO A 174 8.07 17.16 -22.58
CA PRO A 174 8.80 17.04 -23.86
C PRO A 174 10.33 16.90 -23.69
N LYS A 175 10.90 17.52 -22.65
CA LYS A 175 12.33 17.51 -22.34
C LYS A 175 12.74 16.35 -21.44
N ALA A 176 11.83 15.38 -21.16
CA ALA A 176 12.16 14.25 -20.32
C ALA A 176 13.22 13.34 -20.99
N PRO A 177 14.13 12.73 -20.20
CA PRO A 177 15.25 11.94 -20.70
C PRO A 177 14.86 10.76 -21.61
N LEU A 178 13.60 10.33 -21.56
CA LEU A 178 13.06 9.21 -22.33
C LEU A 178 12.73 9.53 -23.79
N ASN A 179 13.04 10.74 -24.29
CA ASN A 179 12.65 11.19 -25.63
C ASN A 179 13.74 11.04 -26.70
N THR A 180 14.81 10.30 -26.45
CA THR A 180 16.01 10.32 -27.26
C THR A 180 16.03 9.42 -28.51
N SER A 181 15.09 8.46 -28.64
CA SER A 181 15.03 7.53 -29.79
C SER A 181 13.60 7.01 -30.02
N ASP A 182 13.34 6.41 -31.20
CA ASP A 182 12.03 5.82 -31.51
C ASP A 182 11.66 4.66 -30.58
N SER A 183 12.63 3.83 -30.22
CA SER A 183 12.44 2.76 -29.24
C SER A 183 12.16 3.30 -27.85
N ALA A 184 12.77 4.42 -27.45
CA ALA A 184 12.50 5.10 -26.19
C ALA A 184 11.07 5.71 -26.19
N ARG A 185 10.64 6.29 -27.32
CA ARG A 185 9.26 6.80 -27.50
C ARG A 185 8.20 5.71 -27.35
N ARG A 186 8.44 4.52 -27.94
CA ARG A 186 7.52 3.39 -27.80
C ARG A 186 7.40 2.92 -26.36
N ARG A 187 8.55 2.67 -25.69
CA ARG A 187 8.56 2.29 -24.25
C ARG A 187 7.88 3.33 -23.37
N ARG A 188 8.05 4.62 -23.68
CA ARG A 188 7.36 5.70 -22.97
C ARG A 188 5.84 5.63 -23.13
N HIS A 189 5.35 5.31 -24.32
CA HIS A 189 3.91 5.15 -24.54
C HIS A 189 3.36 3.98 -23.71
N GLU A 190 4.03 2.84 -23.72
CA GLU A 190 3.66 1.68 -22.89
C GLU A 190 3.70 2.02 -21.40
N ALA A 191 4.75 2.70 -20.92
CA ALA A 191 4.86 3.15 -19.52
C ALA A 191 3.75 4.13 -19.13
N ARG A 192 3.36 5.05 -20.03
CA ARG A 192 2.22 5.97 -19.78
C ARG A 192 0.90 5.22 -19.61
N SER A 193 0.67 4.22 -20.43
CA SER A 193 -0.54 3.40 -20.32
C SER A 193 -0.58 2.65 -18.99
N LEU A 194 0.53 2.06 -18.58
CA LEU A 194 0.66 1.37 -17.28
C LEU A 194 0.50 2.33 -16.10
N GLU A 195 1.12 3.51 -16.16
CA GLU A 195 0.99 4.54 -15.13
C GLU A 195 -0.46 5.03 -14.99
N PHE A 196 -1.11 5.29 -16.11
CA PHE A 196 -2.53 5.68 -16.12
C PHE A 196 -3.41 4.60 -15.49
N VAL A 197 -3.26 3.35 -15.91
CA VAL A 197 -4.01 2.21 -15.35
C VAL A 197 -3.72 2.06 -13.85
N GLY A 198 -2.44 2.11 -13.44
CA GLY A 198 -2.05 2.02 -12.03
C GLY A 198 -2.64 3.15 -11.19
N THR A 199 -2.59 4.38 -11.68
CA THR A 199 -3.19 5.54 -11.01
C THR A 199 -4.71 5.41 -10.88
N VAL A 200 -5.40 4.97 -11.94
CA VAL A 200 -6.86 4.74 -11.89
C VAL A 200 -7.20 3.64 -10.89
N LEU A 201 -6.48 2.51 -10.91
CA LEU A 201 -6.70 1.42 -9.96
C LEU A 201 -6.45 1.88 -8.52
N PHE A 202 -5.41 2.68 -8.27
CA PHE A 202 -5.14 3.25 -6.95
C PHE A 202 -6.28 4.15 -6.46
N ILE A 203 -6.80 5.05 -7.31
CA ILE A 203 -7.91 5.94 -6.97
C ILE A 203 -9.19 5.14 -6.73
N VAL A 204 -9.48 4.15 -7.57
CA VAL A 204 -10.65 3.26 -7.41
C VAL A 204 -10.54 2.46 -6.12
N GLY A 205 -9.37 1.86 -5.85
CA GLY A 205 -9.11 1.11 -4.61
C GLY A 205 -9.30 1.99 -3.38
N PHE A 206 -8.76 3.22 -3.38
CA PHE A 206 -8.96 4.19 -2.31
C PHE A 206 -10.45 4.57 -2.15
N GLY A 207 -11.19 4.69 -3.25
CA GLY A 207 -12.63 4.92 -3.23
C GLY A 207 -13.40 3.76 -2.59
N ILE A 208 -13.12 2.52 -2.99
CA ILE A 208 -13.72 1.30 -2.43
C ILE A 208 -13.41 1.18 -0.94
N TRP A 209 -12.15 1.45 -0.54
CA TRP A 209 -11.72 1.48 0.84
C TRP A 209 -12.53 2.49 1.69
N ASN A 210 -12.77 3.70 1.17
CA ASN A 210 -13.61 4.69 1.86
C ASN A 210 -15.08 4.23 1.97
N VAL A 211 -15.63 3.62 0.91
CA VAL A 211 -16.98 3.05 0.91
C VAL A 211 -17.10 1.96 1.98
N ASP A 212 -16.12 1.07 2.08
CA ASP A 212 -16.09 0.02 3.10
C ASP A 212 -16.11 0.60 4.53
N ASN A 213 -15.35 1.66 4.76
CA ASN A 213 -15.32 2.32 6.07
C ASN A 213 -16.61 3.10 6.41
N ILE A 214 -17.12 3.88 5.44
CA ILE A 214 -18.24 4.79 5.68
C ILE A 214 -19.58 4.04 5.74
N PHE A 215 -19.75 3.04 4.88
CA PHE A 215 -21.00 2.31 4.70
C PHE A 215 -20.95 0.89 5.27
N CYS A 216 -20.14 0.65 6.29
CA CYS A 216 -19.91 -0.69 6.86
C CYS A 216 -21.21 -1.40 7.28
N ALA A 217 -22.12 -0.70 7.95
CA ALA A 217 -23.39 -1.30 8.38
C ALA A 217 -24.24 -1.78 7.19
N GLN A 218 -24.32 -0.98 6.13
CA GLN A 218 -25.06 -1.29 4.92
C GLN A 218 -24.42 -2.46 4.16
N LEU A 219 -23.07 -2.47 4.07
CA LEU A 219 -22.33 -3.55 3.44
C LEU A 219 -22.48 -4.86 4.20
N ARG A 220 -22.45 -4.85 5.53
CA ARG A 220 -22.74 -6.04 6.34
C ARG A 220 -24.13 -6.59 6.11
N ALA A 221 -25.15 -5.72 6.04
CA ALA A 221 -26.50 -6.13 5.71
C ALA A 221 -26.60 -6.72 4.29
N ALA A 222 -25.93 -6.11 3.31
CA ALA A 222 -25.89 -6.62 1.94
C ALA A 222 -25.19 -7.98 1.87
N ARG A 223 -24.06 -8.18 2.57
CA ARG A 223 -23.35 -9.49 2.66
C ARG A 223 -24.24 -10.56 3.25
N ALA A 224 -24.98 -10.25 4.31
CA ALA A 224 -25.92 -11.18 4.95
C ALA A 224 -27.06 -11.58 4.00
N TRP A 225 -27.54 -10.64 3.16
CA TRP A 225 -28.60 -10.92 2.18
C TRP A 225 -28.10 -11.74 0.99
N VAL A 226 -26.91 -11.41 0.45
CA VAL A 226 -26.34 -12.09 -0.72
C VAL A 226 -25.83 -13.48 -0.37
N GLY A 227 -25.26 -13.66 0.82
CA GLY A 227 -24.71 -14.93 1.29
C GLY A 227 -23.39 -15.33 0.63
N TYR A 228 -22.70 -16.32 1.26
CA TYR A 228 -21.48 -16.89 0.71
C TYR A 228 -21.77 -17.84 -0.47
N PRO A 229 -20.88 -17.90 -1.52
CA PRO A 229 -19.56 -17.22 -1.59
C PRO A 229 -19.60 -15.77 -2.10
N TRP A 230 -20.72 -15.26 -2.57
CA TRP A 230 -20.81 -13.98 -3.26
C TRP A 230 -20.57 -12.77 -2.33
N ALA A 231 -20.84 -12.93 -1.03
CA ALA A 231 -20.55 -11.93 -0.01
C ALA A 231 -19.07 -11.49 -0.01
N ILE A 232 -18.12 -12.35 -0.42
CA ILE A 232 -16.69 -12.04 -0.52
C ILE A 232 -16.44 -10.86 -1.44
N LEU A 233 -17.20 -10.72 -2.54
CA LEU A 233 -17.05 -9.63 -3.50
C LEU A 233 -17.42 -8.25 -2.92
N LEU A 234 -18.11 -8.23 -1.78
CA LEU A 234 -18.50 -7.03 -1.07
C LEU A 234 -17.54 -6.67 0.09
N GLU A 235 -16.43 -7.40 0.25
CA GLU A 235 -15.38 -7.07 1.22
C GLU A 235 -14.44 -6.03 0.61
N GLY A 236 -14.86 -4.76 0.64
CA GLY A 236 -14.19 -3.69 -0.10
C GLY A 236 -12.74 -3.44 0.33
N HIS A 237 -12.39 -3.69 1.58
CA HIS A 237 -11.01 -3.52 2.04
C HIS A 237 -10.06 -4.62 1.51
N GLY A 238 -10.58 -5.80 1.19
CA GLY A 238 -9.81 -6.92 0.66
C GLY A 238 -9.44 -6.80 -0.84
N TRP A 239 -9.95 -5.78 -1.54
CA TRP A 239 -9.71 -5.54 -2.98
C TRP A 239 -8.95 -4.25 -3.24
#